data_cd976022de8848181fc601dd12a6bd1a
#
_entry.id   cd976022de8848181fc601dd12a6bd1a
#
_cell.length_a   1.000
_cell.length_b   1.000
_cell.length_c   1.000
_cell.angle_alpha   90.00
_cell.angle_beta   90.00
_cell.angle_gamma   90.00
#
_symmetry.space_group_name_H-M   'P 1'
#
loop_
_entity.id
_entity.type
_entity.pdbx_description
1 polymer ?
#
loop_
_entity_poly.entity_id
_entity_poly.type
_entity_poly.pdbx_seq_one_letter_code
_entity_poly.pdbx_strand_id
1 'polypeptide(L)'
;MTITQLLTPKERTTQISVAMIWLFHISGALGILYGNREFFLQTTPINLFFTLVLLFVNLKNPDRRMARAAILAFSLGMLVEILGVNYGLIFGSYSYGENLGVKILGVPVLIGANWV
;
A
#
# COMPACT_ATOMS: atom_id res chain seq x y z
N MET A 1 -35.86 3.98 -1.08
CA MET A 1 -34.66 4.21 -0.27
C MET A 1 -33.51 3.43 -0.85
N THR A 2 -32.48 4.11 -1.33
CA THR A 2 -31.29 3.46 -1.87
C THR A 2 -30.41 2.94 -0.71
N ILE A 3 -29.63 1.87 -0.95
CA ILE A 3 -28.70 1.31 0.04
C ILE A 3 -27.79 2.40 0.63
N THR A 4 -27.40 3.37 -0.19
CA THR A 4 -26.56 4.50 0.22
C THR A 4 -27.21 5.41 1.28
N GLN A 5 -28.54 5.44 1.35
CA GLN A 5 -29.27 6.25 2.34
C GLN A 5 -29.39 5.58 3.70
N LEU A 6 -29.15 4.27 3.77
CA LEU A 6 -29.18 3.48 5.00
C LEU A 6 -27.84 3.46 5.74
N LEU A 7 -26.76 3.89 5.08
CA LEU A 7 -25.43 3.83 5.64
C LEU A 7 -25.12 5.05 6.51
N THR A 8 -24.43 4.80 7.61
CA THR A 8 -23.85 5.87 8.41
C THR A 8 -22.77 6.61 7.60
N PRO A 9 -22.44 7.88 7.94
CA PRO A 9 -21.34 8.60 7.29
C PRO A 9 -20.03 7.83 7.30
N LYS A 10 -19.76 7.08 8.35
CA LYS A 10 -18.54 6.28 8.50
C LYS A 10 -18.51 5.08 7.55
N GLU A 11 -19.65 4.41 7.38
CA GLU A 11 -19.78 3.31 6.42
C GLU A 11 -19.65 3.80 4.98
N ARG A 12 -20.18 4.98 4.67
CA ARG A 12 -19.99 5.62 3.35
C ARG A 12 -18.52 5.91 3.07
N THR A 13 -17.80 6.46 4.05
CA THR A 13 -16.35 6.73 3.94
C THR A 13 -15.59 5.44 3.65
N THR A 14 -15.89 4.37 4.35
CA THR A 14 -15.25 3.06 4.12
C THR A 14 -15.54 2.53 2.72
N GLN A 15 -16.78 2.58 2.28
CA GLN A 15 -17.15 2.09 0.95
C GLN A 15 -16.49 2.90 -0.17
N ILE A 16 -16.46 4.22 -0.04
CA ILE A 16 -15.78 5.10 -1.00
C ILE A 16 -14.29 4.79 -1.04
N SER A 17 -13.66 4.63 0.13
CA SER A 17 -12.23 4.30 0.23
C SER A 17 -11.91 2.97 -0.44
N VAL A 18 -12.72 1.92 -0.21
CA VAL A 18 -12.55 0.61 -0.84
C VAL A 18 -12.72 0.73 -2.37
N ALA A 19 -13.72 1.45 -2.83
CA ALA A 19 -13.93 1.69 -4.25
C ALA A 19 -12.74 2.43 -4.89
N MET A 20 -12.17 3.42 -4.23
CA MET A 20 -11.00 4.16 -4.70
C MET A 20 -9.76 3.27 -4.76
N ILE A 21 -9.52 2.44 -3.74
CA ILE A 21 -8.41 1.47 -3.72
C ILE A 21 -8.52 0.53 -4.92
N TRP A 22 -9.67 -0.06 -5.16
CA TRP A 22 -9.91 -0.93 -6.32
C TRP A 22 -9.69 -0.19 -7.63
N LEU A 23 -10.27 1.00 -7.77
CA LEU A 23 -10.15 1.81 -8.99
C LEU A 23 -8.67 2.11 -9.32
N PHE A 24 -7.90 2.62 -8.36
CA PHE A 24 -6.52 2.98 -8.59
C PHE A 24 -5.62 1.77 -8.85
N HIS A 25 -5.82 0.66 -8.14
CA HIS A 25 -5.02 -0.54 -8.36
C HIS A 25 -5.33 -1.23 -9.68
N ILE A 26 -6.61 -1.36 -10.04
CA ILE A 26 -7.00 -1.93 -11.34
C ILE A 26 -6.53 -1.03 -12.48
N SER A 27 -6.75 0.29 -12.38
CA SER A 27 -6.29 1.25 -13.39
C SER A 27 -4.76 1.24 -13.52
N GLY A 28 -4.05 1.17 -12.40
CA GLY A 28 -2.59 1.08 -12.40
C GLY A 28 -2.08 -0.19 -13.06
N ALA A 29 -2.67 -1.33 -12.73
CA ALA A 29 -2.30 -2.62 -13.34
C ALA A 29 -2.56 -2.62 -14.86
N LEU A 30 -3.73 -2.17 -15.29
CA LEU A 30 -4.08 -2.07 -16.72
C LEU A 30 -3.19 -1.05 -17.45
N GLY A 31 -2.87 0.07 -16.80
CA GLY A 31 -1.99 1.09 -17.34
C GLY A 31 -0.56 0.60 -17.53
N ILE A 32 -0.04 -0.20 -16.60
CA ILE A 32 1.29 -0.82 -16.72
C ILE A 32 1.32 -1.87 -17.83
N LEU A 33 0.26 -2.65 -17.96
CA LEU A 33 0.19 -3.75 -18.93
C LEU A 33 -0.12 -3.28 -20.36
N TYR A 34 -1.03 -2.33 -20.51
CA TYR A 34 -1.61 -1.95 -21.81
C TYR A 34 -1.50 -0.46 -22.14
N GLY A 35 -1.14 0.38 -21.18
CA GLY A 35 -1.05 1.83 -21.35
C GLY A 35 0.38 2.34 -21.36
N ASN A 36 0.55 3.58 -20.90
CA ASN A 36 1.88 4.18 -20.70
C ASN A 36 2.51 3.64 -19.41
N ARG A 37 3.25 2.55 -19.55
CA ARG A 37 3.89 1.84 -18.45
C ARG A 37 4.75 2.77 -17.57
N GLU A 38 5.54 3.63 -18.18
CA GLU A 38 6.45 4.51 -17.45
C GLU A 38 5.69 5.50 -16.55
N PHE A 39 4.65 6.12 -17.08
CA PHE A 39 3.79 7.01 -16.32
C PHE A 39 3.17 6.30 -15.10
N PHE A 40 2.61 5.11 -15.30
CA PHE A 40 1.99 4.36 -14.19
C PHE A 40 3.00 3.84 -13.17
N LEU A 41 4.20 3.47 -13.59
CA LEU A 41 5.27 3.12 -12.65
C LEU A 41 5.73 4.33 -11.84
N GLN A 42 5.86 5.50 -12.46
CA GLN A 42 6.24 6.73 -11.76
C GLN A 42 5.18 7.22 -10.78
N THR A 43 3.91 6.95 -11.03
CA THR A 43 2.79 7.31 -10.14
C THR A 43 2.51 6.27 -9.05
N THR A 44 3.15 5.10 -9.09
CA THR A 44 2.98 4.05 -8.09
C THR A 44 3.22 4.52 -6.65
N PRO A 45 4.28 5.29 -6.32
CA PRO A 45 4.47 5.80 -4.96
C PRO A 45 3.30 6.64 -4.45
N ILE A 46 2.71 7.44 -5.32
CA ILE A 46 1.55 8.27 -4.99
C ILE A 46 0.36 7.38 -4.65
N ASN A 47 0.12 6.34 -5.45
CA ASN A 47 -0.95 5.38 -5.20
C ASN A 47 -0.76 4.64 -3.88
N LEU A 48 0.45 4.15 -3.60
CA LEU A 48 0.77 3.47 -2.36
C LEU A 48 0.59 4.38 -1.14
N PHE A 49 1.08 5.60 -1.22
CA PHE A 49 0.91 6.60 -0.16
C PHE A 49 -0.57 6.96 0.06
N PHE A 50 -1.31 7.14 -1.01
CA PHE A 50 -2.75 7.42 -0.94
C PHE A 50 -3.52 6.27 -0.29
N THR A 51 -3.21 5.03 -0.63
CA THR A 51 -3.79 3.83 0.00
C THR A 51 -3.51 3.81 1.51
N LEU A 52 -2.30 4.16 1.91
CA LEU A 52 -1.92 4.27 3.32
C LEU A 52 -2.73 5.34 4.04
N VAL A 53 -2.92 6.51 3.43
CA VAL A 53 -3.78 7.59 3.97
C VAL A 53 -5.22 7.10 4.15
N LEU A 54 -5.78 6.40 3.16
CA LEU A 54 -7.12 5.83 3.27
C LEU A 54 -7.24 4.80 4.40
N LEU A 55 -6.20 4.02 4.63
CA LEU A 55 -6.14 3.11 5.78
C LEU A 55 -6.27 3.88 7.09
N PHE A 56 -5.47 4.93 7.29
CA PHE A 56 -5.53 5.74 8.50
C PHE A 56 -6.87 6.45 8.69
N VAL A 57 -7.47 6.98 7.62
CA VAL A 57 -8.78 7.62 7.65
C VAL A 57 -9.88 6.66 8.12
N ASN A 58 -9.75 5.37 7.79
CA ASN A 58 -10.74 4.34 8.12
C ASN A 58 -10.45 3.60 9.43
N LEU A 59 -9.36 3.90 10.12
CA LEU A 59 -9.07 3.27 11.41
C LEU A 59 -10.17 3.57 12.43
N LYS A 60 -10.66 2.49 13.05
CA LYS A 60 -11.66 2.56 14.12
C LYS A 60 -10.96 2.33 15.46
N ASN A 61 -11.03 3.32 16.35
CA ASN A 61 -10.52 3.20 17.72
C ASN A 61 -9.10 2.59 17.78
N PRO A 62 -8.10 3.24 17.17
CA PRO A 62 -6.73 2.75 17.21
C PRO A 62 -6.28 2.62 18.67
N ASP A 63 -5.76 1.46 19.02
CA ASP A 63 -5.26 1.16 20.36
C ASP A 63 -3.80 0.70 20.32
N ARG A 64 -3.24 0.41 21.49
CA ARG A 64 -1.84 -0.05 21.59
C ARG A 64 -1.62 -1.41 20.91
N ARG A 65 -2.65 -2.25 20.82
CA ARG A 65 -2.56 -3.56 20.14
C ARG A 65 -2.41 -3.36 18.64
N MET A 66 -3.21 -2.46 18.07
CA MET A 66 -3.10 -2.09 16.65
C MET A 66 -1.74 -1.46 16.34
N ALA A 67 -1.24 -0.57 17.20
CA ALA A 67 0.08 0.02 17.04
C ALA A 67 1.21 -1.03 17.07
N ARG A 68 1.15 -1.99 18.00
CA ARG A 68 2.11 -3.10 18.05
C ARG A 68 2.02 -3.99 16.82
N ALA A 69 0.82 -4.31 16.37
CA ALA A 69 0.61 -5.11 15.15
C ALA A 69 1.18 -4.40 13.92
N ALA A 70 0.96 -3.09 13.80
CA ALA A 70 1.52 -2.27 12.70
C ALA A 70 3.05 -2.25 12.72
N ILE A 71 3.66 -2.02 13.89
CA ILE A 71 5.11 -2.03 14.05
C ILE A 71 5.68 -3.42 13.72
N LEU A 72 5.04 -4.48 14.17
CA LEU A 72 5.47 -5.85 13.89
C LEU A 72 5.35 -6.17 12.39
N ALA A 73 4.25 -5.81 11.76
CA ALA A 73 4.04 -6.02 10.33
C ALA A 73 5.06 -5.25 9.49
N PHE A 74 5.32 -3.98 9.83
CA PHE A 74 6.35 -3.17 9.20
C PHE A 74 7.74 -3.82 9.33
N SER A 75 8.11 -4.20 10.55
CA SER A 75 9.43 -4.77 10.85
C SER A 75 9.65 -6.10 10.15
N LEU A 76 8.67 -7.01 10.21
CA LEU A 76 8.72 -8.30 9.52
C LEU A 76 8.73 -8.12 8.00
N GLY A 77 7.89 -7.23 7.49
CA GLY A 77 7.85 -6.90 6.06
C GLY A 77 9.21 -6.37 5.58
N MET A 78 9.79 -5.41 6.29
CA MET A 78 11.12 -4.90 5.95
C MET A 78 12.19 -5.99 6.01
N LEU A 79 12.17 -6.84 7.03
CA LEU A 79 13.12 -7.95 7.16
C LEU A 79 13.02 -8.91 5.96
N VAL A 80 11.82 -9.35 5.63
CA VAL A 80 11.56 -10.25 4.49
C VAL A 80 12.03 -9.63 3.19
N GLU A 81 11.72 -8.35 2.96
CA GLU A 81 12.13 -7.62 1.76
C GLU A 81 13.65 -7.41 1.69
N ILE A 82 14.28 -7.08 2.81
CA ILE A 82 15.74 -6.92 2.87
C ILE A 82 16.46 -8.24 2.56
N LEU A 83 15.99 -9.35 3.11
CA LEU A 83 16.52 -10.68 2.77
C LEU A 83 16.27 -11.03 1.30
N GLY A 84 15.10 -10.68 0.77
CA GLY A 84 14.76 -10.90 -0.62
C GLY A 84 15.66 -10.12 -1.58
N VAL A 85 15.82 -8.81 -1.36
CA VAL A 85 16.62 -7.92 -2.23
C VAL A 85 18.12 -8.25 -2.19
N ASN A 86 18.66 -8.49 -0.99
CA ASN A 86 20.10 -8.64 -0.82
C ASN A 86 20.60 -10.08 -1.09
N TYR A 87 19.77 -11.08 -0.86
CA TYR A 87 20.19 -12.50 -0.95
C TYR A 87 19.37 -13.31 -1.97
N GLY A 88 18.37 -12.72 -2.58
CA GLY A 88 17.48 -13.43 -3.51
C GLY A 88 16.64 -14.53 -2.86
N LEU A 89 16.45 -14.46 -1.54
CA LEU A 89 15.67 -15.42 -0.77
C LEU A 89 14.16 -15.14 -0.93
N ILE A 90 13.33 -16.15 -0.81
CA ILE A 90 11.87 -16.10 -0.79
C ILE A 90 11.26 -15.78 -2.18
N PHE A 91 11.56 -14.63 -2.78
CA PHE A 91 10.92 -14.16 -4.01
C PHE A 91 11.83 -14.23 -5.25
N GLY A 92 13.03 -14.81 -5.11
CA GLY A 92 14.03 -14.81 -6.16
C GLY A 92 14.80 -13.49 -6.22
N SER A 93 15.49 -13.27 -7.34
CA SER A 93 16.33 -12.09 -7.53
C SER A 93 15.49 -10.91 -8.00
N TYR A 94 15.46 -9.82 -7.21
CA TYR A 94 14.77 -8.59 -7.57
C TYR A 94 15.40 -7.37 -6.86
N SER A 95 15.09 -6.18 -7.36
CA SER A 95 15.51 -4.92 -6.77
C SER A 95 14.46 -3.85 -6.96
N TYR A 96 14.46 -2.84 -6.09
CA TYR A 96 13.61 -1.66 -6.21
C TYR A 96 14.34 -0.53 -6.94
N GLY A 97 13.64 0.13 -7.87
CA GLY A 97 14.13 1.34 -8.52
C GLY A 97 14.10 2.56 -7.59
N GLU A 98 14.43 3.74 -8.15
CA GLU A 98 14.53 4.99 -7.38
C GLU A 98 13.16 5.66 -7.10
N ASN A 99 12.07 5.17 -7.71
CA ASN A 99 10.76 5.84 -7.68
C ASN A 99 10.06 5.81 -6.32
N LEU A 100 10.41 4.88 -5.43
CA LEU A 100 9.71 4.66 -4.16
C LEU A 100 10.31 5.42 -2.97
N GLY A 101 11.28 6.29 -3.21
CA GLY A 101 11.85 7.17 -2.20
C GLY A 101 12.93 6.50 -1.34
N VAL A 102 13.04 6.96 -0.09
CA VAL A 102 14.10 6.55 0.84
C VAL A 102 14.11 5.05 1.07
N LYS A 103 15.29 4.45 0.99
CA LYS A 103 15.54 3.02 1.18
C LYS A 103 16.37 2.73 2.42
N ILE A 104 16.11 1.58 3.03
CA ILE A 104 16.95 0.98 4.07
C ILE A 104 17.43 -0.38 3.53
N LEU A 105 18.73 -0.54 3.38
CA LEU A 105 19.36 -1.78 2.86
C LEU A 105 18.73 -2.23 1.52
N GLY A 106 18.46 -1.27 0.66
CA GLY A 106 17.90 -1.52 -0.68
C GLY A 106 16.37 -1.62 -0.74
N VAL A 107 15.66 -1.49 0.38
CA VAL A 107 14.20 -1.58 0.44
C VAL A 107 13.59 -0.23 0.77
N PRO A 108 12.67 0.29 -0.07
CA PRO A 108 11.96 1.52 0.25
C PRO A 108 11.15 1.40 1.53
N VAL A 109 11.21 2.41 2.38
CA VAL A 109 10.42 2.47 3.62
C VAL A 109 8.92 2.40 3.33
N LEU A 110 8.49 2.95 2.19
CA LEU A 110 7.11 2.89 1.73
C LEU A 110 6.63 1.43 1.52
N ILE A 111 7.51 0.54 1.07
CA ILE A 111 7.18 -0.90 0.95
C ILE A 111 6.92 -1.51 2.33
N GLY A 112 7.76 -1.20 3.32
CA GLY A 112 7.50 -1.62 4.70
C GLY A 112 6.16 -1.12 5.24
N ALA A 113 5.81 0.13 4.96
CA ALA A 113 4.52 0.70 5.32
C ALA A 113 3.34 -0.02 4.65
N ASN A 114 3.53 -0.56 3.44
CA ASN A 114 2.49 -1.33 2.75
C ASN A 114 2.32 -2.76 3.28
N TRP A 115 3.24 -3.26 4.07
CA TRP A 115 3.07 -4.53 4.80
C TRP A 115 2.13 -4.40 6.02
N VAL A 116 1.89 -3.19 6.48
CA VAL A 116 0.97 -2.89 7.58
C VAL A 116 -0.48 -3.08 7.15
#